data_80b678835f74d56c3453f95987e98ba8
#
_entry.id   80b678835f74d56c3453f95987e98ba8
#
_cell.length_a   1.000
_cell.length_b   1.000
_cell.length_c   1.000
_cell.angle_alpha   90.00
_cell.angle_beta   90.00
_cell.angle_gamma   90.00
#
_symmetry.space_group_name_H-M   'P 1'
#
loop_
_entity.id
_entity.type
_entity.pdbx_description
1 polymer ?
#
loop_
_entity_poly.entity_id
_entity_poly.type
_entity_poly.pdbx_seq_one_letter_code
_entity_poly.pdbx_strand_id
1 'polypeptide(L)'
;NEFVYFQRPTPSLFNLAGGHGIVYIGSFSRLLLPSIRLSFMVLPPSLSRQYAAVAERYSQTASKVEQIALCQFIRDGHLTSQTKKLKKLYAQKLKALENEVRNTFGRNCTIQTGAAGTSLALTIPYARTGLELKKEARMHGMSLLILAATITILLSCSSITTDDFAPACQLLSRLLNK
;
A
#
# COMPACT_ATOMS: atom_id res chain seq x y z
N ASN A 1 6.73 8.48 4.21
CA ASN A 1 5.95 7.52 3.43
C ASN A 1 6.00 7.93 1.97
N GLU A 2 6.91 7.36 1.20
CA GLU A 2 7.22 7.75 -0.18
C GLU A 2 6.08 7.40 -1.16
N PHE A 3 5.19 6.51 -0.74
CA PHE A 3 4.12 5.94 -1.58
C PHE A 3 2.74 6.39 -1.14
N VAL A 4 2.58 7.66 -0.78
CA VAL A 4 1.26 8.26 -0.57
C VAL A 4 0.78 8.81 -1.90
N TYR A 5 -0.17 8.09 -2.50
CA TYR A 5 -0.70 8.47 -3.82
C TYR A 5 -1.82 9.51 -3.75
N PHE A 6 -2.49 9.65 -2.61
CA PHE A 6 -3.74 10.42 -2.51
C PHE A 6 -3.64 11.68 -1.65
N GLN A 7 -2.77 11.71 -0.64
CA GLN A 7 -2.61 12.85 0.26
C GLN A 7 -1.28 13.56 0.02
N ARG A 8 -1.16 14.79 0.52
CA ARG A 8 0.14 15.44 0.61
C ARG A 8 1.05 14.59 1.49
N PRO A 9 2.28 14.32 1.06
CA PRO A 9 3.22 13.56 1.88
C PRO A 9 3.41 14.26 3.22
N THR A 10 3.09 13.59 4.31
CA THR A 10 3.48 14.07 5.65
C THR A 10 4.97 13.86 5.82
N PRO A 11 5.69 14.82 6.44
CA PRO A 11 7.10 14.64 6.73
C PRO A 11 7.34 13.37 7.51
N SER A 12 8.39 12.62 7.16
CA SER A 12 8.79 11.44 7.95
C SER A 12 9.34 11.89 9.31
N LEU A 13 9.32 10.98 10.29
CA LEU A 13 9.96 11.25 11.59
C LEU A 13 11.44 11.61 11.41
N PHE A 14 12.11 11.01 10.43
CA PHE A 14 13.48 11.33 10.07
C PHE A 14 13.64 12.81 9.66
N ASN A 15 12.73 13.32 8.81
CA ASN A 15 12.75 14.74 8.43
C ASN A 15 12.41 15.67 9.59
N LEU A 16 11.42 15.30 10.42
CA LEU A 16 11.04 16.10 11.58
C LEU A 16 12.17 16.19 12.63
N ALA A 17 12.96 15.12 12.77
CA ALA A 17 14.10 15.07 13.69
C ALA A 17 15.40 15.61 13.06
N GLY A 18 15.36 16.17 11.83
CA GLY A 18 16.56 16.64 11.15
C GLY A 18 17.61 15.54 10.90
N GLY A 19 17.17 14.27 10.82
CA GLY A 19 18.08 13.13 10.65
C GLY A 19 18.75 12.63 11.94
N HIS A 20 18.45 13.22 13.08
CA HIS A 20 19.07 12.87 14.36
C HIS A 20 18.30 11.76 15.09
N GLY A 21 19.02 10.74 15.56
CA GLY A 21 18.47 9.68 16.42
C GLY A 21 17.47 8.73 15.77
N ILE A 22 17.19 8.88 14.49
CA ILE A 22 16.21 8.06 13.75
C ILE A 22 16.88 7.36 12.59
N VAL A 23 16.66 6.05 12.47
CA VAL A 23 17.03 5.25 11.29
C VAL A 23 15.88 5.29 10.30
N TYR A 24 16.16 5.72 9.07
CA TYR A 24 15.17 5.71 7.99
C TYR A 24 15.37 4.49 7.10
N ILE A 25 14.32 3.70 6.90
CA ILE A 25 14.37 2.49 6.06
C ILE A 25 13.37 2.65 4.92
N GLY A 26 13.81 2.39 3.70
CA GLY A 26 12.99 2.41 2.51
C GLY A 26 13.19 1.18 1.63
N SER A 27 12.25 0.91 0.73
CA SER A 27 12.31 -0.21 -0.21
C SER A 27 11.81 0.18 -1.58
N PHE A 28 12.51 -0.25 -2.63
CA PHE A 28 12.12 -0.02 -4.02
C PHE A 28 11.14 -1.08 -4.56
N SER A 29 10.96 -2.20 -3.87
CA SER A 29 10.10 -3.31 -4.32
C SER A 29 8.65 -2.91 -4.56
N ARG A 30 8.11 -1.97 -3.78
CA ARG A 30 6.72 -1.50 -3.94
C ARG A 30 6.54 -0.48 -5.05
N LEU A 31 7.60 0.22 -5.41
CA LEU A 31 7.56 1.28 -6.41
C LEU A 31 7.84 0.76 -7.82
N LEU A 32 8.71 -0.22 -7.92
CA LEU A 32 9.17 -0.76 -9.18
C LEU A 32 8.56 -2.13 -9.43
N LEU A 33 9.22 -3.17 -8.98
CA LEU A 33 8.79 -4.56 -9.14
C LEU A 33 9.04 -5.33 -7.84
N PRO A 34 8.14 -6.22 -7.43
CA PRO A 34 8.34 -7.05 -6.24
C PRO A 34 9.59 -7.95 -6.31
N SER A 35 10.04 -8.29 -7.52
CA SER A 35 11.27 -9.05 -7.77
C SER A 35 12.54 -8.25 -7.47
N ILE A 36 12.50 -6.93 -7.56
CA ILE A 36 13.61 -6.07 -7.14
C ILE A 36 13.66 -6.07 -5.62
N ARG A 37 14.60 -6.83 -5.06
CA ARG A 37 14.77 -7.00 -3.62
C ARG A 37 15.75 -5.99 -3.03
N LEU A 38 15.69 -4.73 -3.48
CA LEU A 38 16.52 -3.63 -3.00
C LEU A 38 15.76 -2.80 -1.96
N SER A 39 16.41 -2.64 -0.83
CA SER A 39 16.03 -1.69 0.23
C SER A 39 17.23 -0.85 0.60
N PHE A 40 16.99 0.27 1.26
CA PHE A 40 18.05 1.14 1.73
C PHE A 40 17.79 1.58 3.17
N MET A 41 18.87 1.97 3.82
CA MET A 41 18.85 2.46 5.18
C MET A 41 19.68 3.75 5.26
N VAL A 42 19.09 4.79 5.87
CA VAL A 42 19.81 6.02 6.19
C VAL A 42 20.03 6.04 7.70
N LEU A 43 21.31 6.05 8.09
CA LEU A 43 21.70 6.04 9.48
C LEU A 43 22.06 7.44 9.98
N PRO A 44 21.73 7.79 11.23
CA PRO A 44 22.29 8.98 11.85
C PRO A 44 23.83 8.86 11.99
N PRO A 45 24.56 9.98 12.03
CA PRO A 45 26.03 9.97 11.99
C PRO A 45 26.70 9.11 13.07
N SER A 46 26.09 9.03 14.26
CA SER A 46 26.59 8.19 15.36
C SER A 46 26.56 6.69 15.04
N LEU A 47 25.47 6.22 14.43
CA LEU A 47 25.31 4.82 14.03
C LEU A 47 26.04 4.51 12.72
N SER A 48 26.16 5.47 11.82
CA SER A 48 26.87 5.30 10.55
C SER A 48 28.33 4.91 10.76
N ARG A 49 29.02 5.55 11.71
CA ARG A 49 30.41 5.21 12.06
C ARG A 49 30.55 3.80 12.63
N GLN A 50 29.64 3.41 13.52
CA GLN A 50 29.62 2.05 14.09
C GLN A 50 29.30 1.00 13.04
N TYR A 51 28.33 1.28 12.16
CA TYR A 51 27.96 0.39 11.07
C TYR A 51 29.09 0.18 10.08
N ALA A 52 29.83 1.22 9.71
CA ALA A 52 30.96 1.11 8.79
C ALA A 52 32.00 0.07 9.27
N ALA A 53 32.35 0.09 10.55
CA ALA A 53 33.29 -0.86 11.14
C ALA A 53 32.78 -2.32 11.14
N VAL A 54 31.46 -2.52 11.14
CA VAL A 54 30.84 -3.85 11.12
C VAL A 54 30.58 -4.30 9.67
N ALA A 55 30.19 -3.36 8.78
CA ALA A 55 29.84 -3.67 7.40
C ALA A 55 30.98 -4.33 6.60
N GLU A 56 32.25 -4.02 6.94
CA GLU A 56 33.40 -4.64 6.31
C GLU A 56 33.51 -6.15 6.57
N ARG A 57 32.86 -6.64 7.64
CA ARG A 57 32.87 -8.06 8.04
C ARG A 57 31.78 -8.89 7.36
N TYR A 58 30.88 -8.27 6.61
CA TYR A 58 29.76 -8.93 5.96
C TYR A 58 29.78 -8.74 4.46
N SER A 59 29.42 -9.80 3.75
CA SER A 59 29.21 -9.70 2.30
C SER A 59 27.93 -8.92 2.02
N GLN A 60 27.99 -8.02 1.02
CA GLN A 60 26.82 -7.31 0.51
C GLN A 60 25.80 -8.30 -0.05
N THR A 61 24.60 -8.33 0.50
CA THR A 61 23.53 -9.22 0.05
C THR A 61 22.74 -8.66 -1.13
N ALA A 62 22.75 -7.33 -1.32
CA ALA A 62 22.11 -6.69 -2.45
C ALA A 62 22.96 -6.78 -3.72
N SER A 63 22.36 -7.23 -4.82
CA SER A 63 23.04 -7.38 -6.11
C SER A 63 23.64 -6.05 -6.60
N LYS A 64 24.96 -6.03 -6.88
CA LYS A 64 25.63 -4.85 -7.43
C LYS A 64 25.09 -4.45 -8.80
N VAL A 65 24.71 -5.40 -9.63
CA VAL A 65 24.13 -5.15 -10.96
C VAL A 65 22.80 -4.43 -10.82
N GLU A 66 21.92 -4.90 -9.93
CA GLU A 66 20.64 -4.25 -9.67
C GLU A 66 20.84 -2.84 -9.07
N GLN A 67 21.81 -2.65 -8.19
CA GLN A 67 22.13 -1.32 -7.65
C GLN A 67 22.59 -0.36 -8.75
N ILE A 68 23.45 -0.79 -9.68
CA ILE A 68 23.93 0.03 -10.80
C ILE A 68 22.75 0.38 -11.73
N ALA A 69 21.94 -0.61 -12.10
CA ALA A 69 20.77 -0.40 -12.93
C ALA A 69 19.76 0.59 -12.29
N LEU A 70 19.53 0.43 -10.97
CA LEU A 70 18.67 1.34 -10.21
C LEU A 70 19.24 2.77 -10.16
N CYS A 71 20.56 2.92 -9.94
CA CYS A 71 21.21 4.22 -9.98
C CYS A 71 21.02 4.91 -11.32
N GLN A 72 21.19 4.20 -12.43
CA GLN A 72 20.96 4.74 -13.76
C GLN A 72 19.50 5.14 -13.95
N PHE A 73 18.57 4.26 -13.58
CA PHE A 73 17.13 4.52 -13.65
C PHE A 73 16.69 5.79 -12.88
N ILE A 74 17.32 6.03 -11.72
CA ILE A 74 17.07 7.23 -10.91
C ILE A 74 17.67 8.47 -11.60
N ARG A 75 18.92 8.40 -12.07
CA ARG A 75 19.62 9.52 -12.73
C ARG A 75 18.93 9.98 -13.99
N ASP A 76 18.38 9.06 -14.77
CA ASP A 76 17.65 9.34 -16.00
C ASP A 76 16.21 9.88 -15.74
N GLY A 77 15.83 10.04 -14.46
CA GLY A 77 14.52 10.57 -14.07
C GLY A 77 13.35 9.60 -14.21
N HIS A 78 13.63 8.34 -14.56
CA HIS A 78 12.60 7.32 -14.75
C HIS A 78 11.82 7.02 -13.47
N LEU A 79 12.48 7.05 -12.32
CA LEU A 79 11.82 6.84 -11.02
C LEU A 79 10.73 7.89 -10.76
N THR A 80 11.05 9.17 -11.05
CA THR A 80 10.11 10.28 -10.87
C THR A 80 8.93 10.16 -11.84
N SER A 81 9.20 9.82 -13.10
CA SER A 81 8.19 9.60 -14.13
C SER A 81 7.26 8.45 -13.75
N GLN A 82 7.81 7.32 -13.32
CA GLN A 82 7.06 6.15 -12.88
C GLN A 82 6.17 6.47 -11.67
N THR A 83 6.70 7.18 -10.68
CA THR A 83 5.93 7.61 -9.50
C THR A 83 4.73 8.48 -9.89
N LYS A 84 4.91 9.42 -10.83
CA LYS A 84 3.80 10.26 -11.34
C LYS A 84 2.73 9.42 -12.05
N LYS A 85 3.14 8.46 -12.90
CA LYS A 85 2.22 7.53 -13.58
C LYS A 85 1.42 6.69 -12.59
N LEU A 86 2.08 6.11 -11.59
CA LEU A 86 1.43 5.31 -10.55
C LEU A 86 0.45 6.15 -9.71
N LYS A 87 0.81 7.39 -9.35
CA LYS A 87 -0.10 8.30 -8.65
C LYS A 87 -1.39 8.53 -9.43
N LYS A 88 -1.28 8.82 -10.72
CA LYS A 88 -2.45 9.03 -11.58
C LYS A 88 -3.31 7.76 -11.70
N LEU A 89 -2.66 6.62 -11.94
CA LEU A 89 -3.34 5.33 -12.07
C LEU A 89 -4.11 4.96 -10.79
N TYR A 90 -3.45 4.99 -9.63
CA TYR A 90 -4.09 4.60 -8.38
C TYR A 90 -5.16 5.61 -7.93
N ALA A 91 -4.99 6.90 -8.19
CA ALA A 91 -6.03 7.88 -7.94
C ALA A 91 -7.31 7.60 -8.76
N GLN A 92 -7.14 7.24 -10.03
CA GLN A 92 -8.26 6.87 -10.90
C GLN A 92 -8.93 5.57 -10.44
N LYS A 93 -8.14 4.52 -10.16
CA LYS A 93 -8.67 3.23 -9.66
C LYS A 93 -9.39 3.39 -8.32
N LEU A 94 -8.82 4.16 -7.40
CA LEU A 94 -9.45 4.37 -6.10
C LEU A 94 -10.78 5.11 -6.21
N LYS A 95 -10.84 6.15 -7.07
CA LYS A 95 -12.09 6.87 -7.32
C LYS A 95 -13.14 5.99 -7.98
N ALA A 96 -12.75 5.13 -8.93
CA ALA A 96 -13.66 4.17 -9.54
C ALA A 96 -14.20 3.18 -8.50
N LEU A 97 -13.34 2.61 -7.65
CA LEU A 97 -13.76 1.72 -6.56
C LEU A 97 -14.69 2.42 -5.57
N GLU A 98 -14.39 3.67 -5.18
CA GLU A 98 -15.25 4.44 -4.28
C GLU A 98 -16.64 4.66 -4.89
N ASN A 99 -16.72 4.98 -6.18
CA ASN A 99 -17.99 5.15 -6.87
C ASN A 99 -18.79 3.85 -6.87
N GLU A 100 -18.18 2.70 -7.18
CA GLU A 100 -18.86 1.40 -7.17
C GLU A 100 -19.34 1.02 -5.77
N VAL A 101 -18.55 1.27 -4.74
CA VAL A 101 -18.98 1.05 -3.35
C VAL A 101 -20.18 1.94 -3.00
N ARG A 102 -20.16 3.22 -3.38
CA ARG A 102 -21.29 4.14 -3.14
C ARG A 102 -22.54 3.72 -3.91
N ASN A 103 -22.39 3.29 -5.17
CA ASN A 103 -23.50 2.81 -5.99
C ASN A 103 -24.13 1.55 -5.40
N THR A 104 -23.32 0.63 -4.85
CA THR A 104 -23.77 -0.65 -4.33
C THR A 104 -24.36 -0.55 -2.93
N PHE A 105 -23.73 0.21 -2.02
CA PHE A 105 -24.09 0.25 -0.60
C PHE A 105 -24.83 1.53 -0.17
N GLY A 106 -24.88 2.53 -1.05
CA GLY A 106 -25.60 3.78 -0.79
C GLY A 106 -25.07 4.55 0.42
N ARG A 107 -25.99 5.06 1.25
CA ARG A 107 -25.66 5.82 2.48
C ARG A 107 -25.47 4.94 3.72
N ASN A 108 -25.69 3.65 3.62
CA ASN A 108 -25.62 2.72 4.76
C ASN A 108 -24.20 2.27 5.09
N CYS A 109 -23.19 2.90 4.50
CA CYS A 109 -21.81 2.58 4.74
C CYS A 109 -20.95 3.82 4.99
N THR A 110 -19.93 3.66 5.80
CA THR A 110 -18.87 4.66 5.96
C THR A 110 -17.63 4.22 5.17
N ILE A 111 -17.11 5.14 4.37
CA ILE A 111 -15.93 4.90 3.53
C ILE A 111 -14.80 5.78 4.04
N GLN A 112 -13.64 5.18 4.32
CA GLN A 112 -12.41 5.88 4.64
C GLN A 112 -11.32 5.47 3.67
N THR A 113 -10.68 6.45 3.05
CA THR A 113 -9.54 6.19 2.16
C THR A 113 -8.29 5.88 2.97
N GLY A 114 -7.64 4.78 2.66
CA GLY A 114 -6.35 4.44 3.27
C GLY A 114 -5.27 5.47 2.90
N ALA A 115 -4.37 5.76 3.83
CA ALA A 115 -3.32 6.78 3.67
C ALA A 115 -2.44 6.59 2.41
N ALA A 116 -2.24 5.34 1.97
CA ALA A 116 -1.48 5.04 0.76
C ALA A 116 -2.26 5.29 -0.54
N GLY A 117 -3.58 5.49 -0.49
CA GLY A 117 -4.42 5.72 -1.66
C GLY A 117 -4.61 4.49 -2.56
N THR A 118 -4.38 3.29 -2.05
CA THR A 118 -4.56 2.02 -2.78
C THR A 118 -5.68 1.15 -2.23
N SER A 119 -6.33 1.60 -1.16
CA SER A 119 -7.39 0.85 -0.48
C SER A 119 -8.44 1.76 0.12
N LEU A 120 -9.64 1.22 0.29
CA LEU A 120 -10.76 1.80 1.03
C LEU A 120 -11.06 0.92 2.24
N ALA A 121 -11.27 1.53 3.40
CA ALA A 121 -11.88 0.88 4.54
C ALA A 121 -13.39 1.14 4.47
N LEU A 122 -14.16 0.08 4.29
CA LEU A 122 -15.61 0.08 4.21
C LEU A 122 -16.18 -0.44 5.52
N THR A 123 -16.84 0.40 6.27
CA THR A 123 -17.55 0.03 7.51
C THR A 123 -19.04 -0.06 7.24
N ILE A 124 -19.61 -1.24 7.53
CA ILE A 124 -21.03 -1.53 7.31
C ILE A 124 -21.60 -2.14 8.59
N PRO A 125 -22.82 -1.76 9.02
CA PRO A 125 -23.54 -2.50 10.05
C PRO A 125 -23.84 -3.91 9.53
N TYR A 126 -23.47 -4.93 10.30
CA TYR A 126 -23.66 -6.32 9.94
C TYR A 126 -24.01 -7.16 11.17
N ALA A 127 -25.01 -8.02 11.06
CA ALA A 127 -25.57 -8.76 12.18
C ALA A 127 -24.79 -10.04 12.54
N ARG A 128 -23.96 -10.56 11.62
CA ARG A 128 -23.18 -11.81 11.84
C ARG A 128 -21.73 -11.51 12.19
N THR A 129 -21.00 -12.56 12.53
CA THR A 129 -19.57 -12.43 12.85
C THR A 129 -18.70 -12.23 11.59
N GLY A 130 -17.65 -11.43 11.71
CA GLY A 130 -16.71 -11.23 10.61
C GLY A 130 -16.02 -12.52 10.14
N LEU A 131 -15.95 -13.54 11.01
CA LEU A 131 -15.39 -14.85 10.65
C LEU A 131 -16.28 -15.62 9.68
N GLU A 132 -17.58 -15.57 9.89
CA GLU A 132 -18.57 -16.20 8.98
C GLU A 132 -18.53 -15.55 7.61
N LEU A 133 -18.57 -14.21 7.58
CA LEU A 133 -18.42 -13.45 6.33
C LEU A 133 -17.14 -13.80 5.57
N LYS A 134 -16.02 -13.92 6.29
CA LYS A 134 -14.72 -14.27 5.69
C LYS A 134 -14.71 -15.69 5.11
N LYS A 135 -15.34 -16.66 5.77
CA LYS A 135 -15.48 -18.04 5.28
C LYS A 135 -16.35 -18.07 4.02
N GLU A 136 -17.49 -17.42 4.05
CA GLU A 136 -18.43 -17.39 2.93
C GLU A 136 -17.82 -16.68 1.72
N ALA A 137 -17.16 -15.54 1.91
CA ALA A 137 -16.44 -14.82 0.85
C ALA A 137 -15.37 -15.70 0.17
N ARG A 138 -14.63 -16.50 0.94
CA ARG A 138 -13.63 -17.44 0.39
C ARG A 138 -14.23 -18.49 -0.52
N MET A 139 -15.41 -19.01 -0.21
CA MET A 139 -16.10 -19.99 -1.08
C MET A 139 -16.47 -19.38 -2.44
N HIS A 140 -16.58 -18.07 -2.53
CA HIS A 140 -16.81 -17.33 -3.76
C HIS A 140 -15.54 -16.69 -4.36
N GLY A 141 -14.36 -17.15 -3.94
CA GLY A 141 -13.07 -16.66 -4.45
C GLY A 141 -12.66 -15.27 -3.99
N MET A 142 -13.36 -14.69 -2.99
CA MET A 142 -13.05 -13.37 -2.45
C MET A 142 -12.27 -13.46 -1.14
N SER A 143 -11.15 -12.75 -1.04
CA SER A 143 -10.37 -12.64 0.19
C SER A 143 -10.67 -11.31 0.87
N LEU A 144 -11.20 -11.36 2.10
CA LEU A 144 -11.54 -10.17 2.89
C LEU A 144 -10.56 -10.01 4.06
N LEU A 145 -10.09 -8.78 4.27
CA LEU A 145 -9.44 -8.36 5.50
C LEU A 145 -10.48 -7.61 6.35
N ILE A 146 -10.84 -8.17 7.51
CA ILE A 146 -11.81 -7.59 8.41
C ILE A 146 -11.07 -7.08 9.65
N LEU A 147 -11.30 -5.81 9.99
CA LEU A 147 -10.68 -5.11 11.09
C LEU A 147 -11.73 -4.85 12.19
N ALA A 148 -11.46 -5.33 13.41
CA ALA A 148 -12.21 -5.05 14.65
C ALA A 148 -13.69 -5.49 14.77
N ALA A 149 -14.34 -5.14 15.91
CA ALA A 149 -15.68 -5.56 16.30
C ALA A 149 -16.83 -5.01 15.44
N THR A 150 -16.65 -3.87 14.82
CA THR A 150 -17.50 -3.39 13.71
C THR A 150 -16.90 -3.91 12.41
N ILE A 151 -17.71 -4.47 11.52
CA ILE A 151 -17.19 -5.02 10.27
C ILE A 151 -16.65 -3.91 9.40
N THR A 152 -15.35 -3.69 9.51
CA THR A 152 -14.60 -2.84 8.60
C THR A 152 -13.84 -3.73 7.62
N ILE A 153 -14.22 -3.67 6.36
CA ILE A 153 -13.63 -4.46 5.28
C ILE A 153 -12.63 -3.58 4.55
N LEU A 154 -11.40 -4.05 4.40
CA LEU A 154 -10.40 -3.37 3.60
C LEU A 154 -10.49 -3.85 2.14
N LEU A 155 -10.91 -2.97 1.25
CA LEU A 155 -10.96 -3.19 -0.19
C LEU A 155 -9.72 -2.58 -0.84
N SER A 156 -8.93 -3.39 -1.56
CA SER A 156 -7.74 -2.94 -2.29
C SER A 156 -8.04 -2.83 -3.79
N CYS A 157 -7.65 -1.71 -4.40
CA CYS A 157 -7.73 -1.51 -5.84
C CYS A 157 -6.45 -1.92 -6.59
N SER A 158 -5.42 -2.44 -5.89
CA SER A 158 -4.12 -2.69 -6.49
C SER A 158 -4.07 -3.95 -7.36
N SER A 159 -4.79 -5.00 -6.97
CA SER A 159 -4.64 -6.35 -7.55
C SER A 159 -5.72 -6.73 -8.56
N ILE A 160 -6.76 -5.92 -8.72
CA ILE A 160 -7.89 -6.20 -9.62
C ILE A 160 -8.04 -5.09 -10.66
N THR A 161 -8.67 -5.41 -11.79
CA THR A 161 -8.97 -4.43 -12.83
C THR A 161 -10.17 -3.56 -12.45
N THR A 162 -10.36 -2.43 -13.11
CA THR A 162 -11.52 -1.55 -12.85
C THR A 162 -12.83 -2.22 -13.21
N ASP A 163 -12.83 -3.13 -14.20
CA ASP A 163 -14.00 -3.83 -14.68
C ASP A 163 -14.52 -4.86 -13.65
N ASP A 164 -13.65 -5.33 -12.77
CA ASP A 164 -13.99 -6.28 -11.72
C ASP A 164 -14.57 -5.61 -10.47
N PHE A 165 -14.55 -4.26 -10.36
CA PHE A 165 -15.04 -3.57 -9.17
C PHE A 165 -16.55 -3.74 -8.96
N ALA A 166 -17.36 -3.57 -10.01
CA ALA A 166 -18.80 -3.73 -9.94
C ALA A 166 -19.21 -5.16 -9.57
N PRO A 167 -18.71 -6.24 -10.24
CA PRO A 167 -19.00 -7.62 -9.83
C PRO A 167 -18.58 -7.91 -8.39
N ALA A 168 -17.40 -7.44 -7.97
CA ALA A 168 -16.90 -7.66 -6.61
C ALA A 168 -17.78 -6.98 -5.55
N CYS A 169 -18.20 -5.74 -5.77
CA CYS A 169 -19.10 -5.00 -4.88
C CYS A 169 -20.47 -5.64 -4.80
N GLN A 170 -21.02 -6.10 -5.92
CA GLN A 170 -22.30 -6.81 -5.96
C GLN A 170 -22.23 -8.16 -5.22
N LEU A 171 -21.17 -8.93 -5.39
CA LEU A 171 -20.96 -10.16 -4.66
C LEU A 171 -20.87 -9.88 -3.14
N LEU A 172 -20.10 -8.89 -2.75
CA LEU A 172 -19.98 -8.49 -1.34
C LEU A 172 -21.32 -8.07 -0.76
N SER A 173 -22.12 -7.30 -1.50
CA SER A 173 -23.49 -6.91 -1.08
C SER A 173 -24.40 -8.11 -0.87
N ARG A 174 -24.36 -9.11 -1.76
CA ARG A 174 -25.13 -10.35 -1.58
C ARG A 174 -24.73 -11.13 -0.34
N LEU A 175 -23.43 -11.19 -0.03
CA LEU A 175 -22.91 -11.87 1.15
C LEU A 175 -23.30 -11.16 2.45
N LEU A 176 -23.41 -9.84 2.42
CA LEU A 176 -23.80 -9.03 3.57
C LEU A 176 -25.31 -9.04 3.85
N ASN A 177 -26.14 -9.32 2.83
CA ASN A 177 -27.61 -9.32 2.95
C ASN A 177 -28.21 -10.72 3.19
N LYS A 178 -27.38 -11.76 3.34
CA LYS A 178 -27.77 -13.10 3.76
C LYS A 178 -27.76 -13.23 5.29
#